data_0292543d04d443d4dd8f7d64be0153a5
#
_entry.id   0292543d04d443d4dd8f7d64be0153a5
#
_cell.length_a   1.000
_cell.length_b   1.000
_cell.length_c   1.000
_cell.angle_alpha   90.00
_cell.angle_beta   90.00
_cell.angle_gamma   90.00
#
_symmetry.space_group_name_H-M   'P 1'
#
loop_
_entity.id
_entity.type
_entity.pdbx_description
1 polymer ?
#
loop_
_entity_poly.entity_id
_entity_poly.type
_entity_poly.pdbx_seq_one_letter_code
_entity_poly.pdbx_strand_id
1 'polypeptide(L)'
;MKKLMIGLTALMLMLSGLVCAWAEEAPVLLVQLPEDAQIVENVAFDDGDFVQTYQLNGGAYVQLLRYGDMNMSISDLVAGDWAGATSVQDMGLDQIGGCTASGVRLNYDEDGQDALRVSLVLVTAGKTTLVYQAVYPQKLGEEQIDATVDQMVRSMDVLDDSAQTQDVG
;
A
#
# COMPACT_ATOMS: atom_id res chain seq x y z
N MET A 1 -30.80 -15.33 -7.07
CA MET A 1 -30.52 -14.74 -5.75
C MET A 1 -29.03 -14.70 -5.34
N LYS A 2 -28.08 -15.32 -6.09
CA LYS A 2 -26.63 -15.27 -5.77
C LYS A 2 -25.90 -14.03 -6.30
N LYS A 3 -26.47 -13.26 -7.22
CA LYS A 3 -25.83 -12.06 -7.80
C LYS A 3 -25.99 -10.77 -6.98
N LEU A 4 -26.88 -10.78 -5.97
CA LEU A 4 -27.11 -9.58 -5.14
C LEU A 4 -26.14 -9.48 -3.94
N MET A 5 -25.51 -10.59 -3.54
CA MET A 5 -24.57 -10.62 -2.41
C MET A 5 -23.17 -10.09 -2.78
N ILE A 6 -22.77 -10.22 -4.05
CA ILE A 6 -21.43 -9.74 -4.50
C ILE A 6 -21.37 -8.21 -4.52
N GLY A 7 -22.48 -7.56 -4.86
CA GLY A 7 -22.58 -6.09 -4.81
C GLY A 7 -22.56 -5.51 -3.40
N LEU A 8 -23.04 -6.26 -2.40
CA LEU A 8 -23.13 -5.77 -1.02
C LEU A 8 -21.78 -5.87 -0.27
N THR A 9 -20.95 -6.88 -0.58
CA THR A 9 -19.62 -7.01 -0.01
C THR A 9 -18.63 -5.99 -0.58
N ALA A 10 -18.71 -5.68 -1.87
CA ALA A 10 -17.93 -4.61 -2.48
C ALA A 10 -18.32 -3.23 -1.94
N LEU A 11 -19.62 -3.02 -1.66
CA LEU A 11 -20.11 -1.78 -1.06
C LEU A 11 -19.74 -1.65 0.43
N MET A 12 -19.66 -2.77 1.18
CA MET A 12 -19.19 -2.75 2.57
C MET A 12 -17.68 -2.53 2.70
N LEU A 13 -16.88 -2.99 1.74
CA LEU A 13 -15.44 -2.70 1.69
C LEU A 13 -15.17 -1.23 1.31
N MET A 14 -16.02 -0.62 0.48
CA MET A 14 -15.97 0.84 0.26
C MET A 14 -16.45 1.63 1.48
N LEU A 15 -17.39 1.10 2.28
CA LEU A 15 -17.87 1.76 3.49
C LEU A 15 -16.90 1.61 4.67
N SER A 16 -16.08 0.57 4.73
CA SER A 16 -15.01 0.49 5.75
C SER A 16 -13.83 1.42 5.44
N GLY A 17 -13.60 1.76 4.16
CA GLY A 17 -12.72 2.88 3.77
C GLY A 17 -13.30 4.26 4.09
N LEU A 18 -14.64 4.38 4.20
CA LEU A 18 -15.33 5.65 4.51
C LEU A 18 -15.35 6.01 6.00
N VAL A 19 -14.95 5.12 6.90
CA VAL A 19 -14.86 5.45 8.33
C VAL A 19 -13.64 6.34 8.65
N CYS A 20 -12.65 6.43 7.77
CA CYS A 20 -11.59 7.43 7.85
C CYS A 20 -11.96 8.81 7.28
N ALA A 21 -13.17 8.99 6.74
CA ALA A 21 -13.63 10.24 6.10
C ALA A 21 -14.02 11.37 7.08
N TRP A 22 -13.53 11.32 8.33
CA TRP A 22 -13.71 12.42 9.29
C TRP A 22 -12.45 13.26 9.49
N ALA A 23 -11.33 12.92 8.85
CA ALA A 23 -10.21 13.85 8.70
C ALA A 23 -10.35 14.51 7.32
N GLU A 24 -10.70 15.79 7.32
CA GLU A 24 -10.84 16.62 6.14
C GLU A 24 -9.69 16.38 5.15
N GLU A 25 -10.06 15.98 3.91
CA GLU A 25 -9.25 16.16 2.68
C GLU A 25 -7.83 15.59 2.63
N ALA A 26 -7.51 14.56 3.37
CA ALA A 26 -6.17 14.00 3.30
C ALA A 26 -6.10 12.89 2.22
N PRO A 27 -5.07 12.88 1.36
CA PRO A 27 -4.92 11.91 0.29
C PRO A 27 -4.86 10.48 0.81
N VAL A 28 -5.46 9.55 0.08
CA VAL A 28 -5.52 8.11 0.41
C VAL A 28 -5.06 7.29 -0.79
N LEU A 29 -4.22 6.30 -0.54
CA LEU A 29 -3.81 5.33 -1.55
C LEU A 29 -4.91 4.28 -1.74
N LEU A 30 -5.43 4.17 -2.95
CA LEU A 30 -6.36 3.13 -3.36
C LEU A 30 -5.59 1.97 -3.96
N VAL A 31 -5.90 0.76 -3.51
CA VAL A 31 -5.28 -0.49 -4.02
C VAL A 31 -6.37 -1.54 -4.18
N GLN A 32 -6.38 -2.22 -5.31
CA GLN A 32 -7.26 -3.37 -5.51
C GLN A 32 -6.63 -4.62 -4.88
N LEU A 33 -7.15 -5.01 -3.72
CA LEU A 33 -6.73 -6.23 -3.03
C LEU A 33 -7.39 -7.48 -3.64
N PRO A 34 -6.75 -8.66 -3.54
CA PRO A 34 -7.38 -9.94 -3.84
C PRO A 34 -8.65 -10.17 -3.02
N GLU A 35 -9.62 -10.95 -3.57
CA GLU A 35 -10.91 -11.21 -2.90
C GLU A 35 -10.79 -11.93 -1.55
N ASP A 36 -9.70 -12.64 -1.35
CA ASP A 36 -9.41 -13.42 -0.13
C ASP A 36 -8.52 -12.67 0.88
N ALA A 37 -8.17 -11.41 0.61
CA ALA A 37 -7.43 -10.58 1.53
C ALA A 37 -8.24 -10.35 2.82
N GLN A 38 -7.61 -10.57 3.97
CA GLN A 38 -8.22 -10.39 5.28
C GLN A 38 -7.53 -9.24 6.02
N ILE A 39 -8.31 -8.29 6.50
CA ILE A 39 -7.77 -7.23 7.36
C ILE A 39 -7.41 -7.83 8.71
N VAL A 40 -6.16 -7.64 9.14
CA VAL A 40 -5.64 -8.13 10.43
C VAL A 40 -5.30 -6.99 11.39
N GLU A 41 -5.10 -5.79 10.85
CA GLU A 41 -4.84 -4.60 11.64
C GLU A 41 -5.44 -3.37 10.95
N ASN A 42 -6.01 -2.47 11.72
CA ASN A 42 -6.50 -1.17 11.25
C ASN A 42 -6.39 -0.16 12.40
N VAL A 43 -5.37 0.68 12.35
CA VAL A 43 -5.07 1.68 13.37
C VAL A 43 -5.09 3.05 12.72
N ALA A 44 -5.87 3.97 13.27
CA ALA A 44 -5.87 5.38 12.90
C ALA A 44 -5.38 6.21 14.09
N PHE A 45 -4.59 7.21 13.82
CA PHE A 45 -4.02 8.15 14.78
C PHE A 45 -4.75 9.50 14.73
N ASP A 46 -4.65 10.27 15.81
CA ASP A 46 -5.37 11.56 15.94
C ASP A 46 -4.92 12.62 14.93
N ASP A 47 -3.68 12.52 14.43
CA ASP A 47 -3.10 13.38 13.38
C ASP A 47 -3.54 13.01 11.96
N GLY A 48 -4.33 11.96 11.84
CA GLY A 48 -4.82 11.44 10.59
C GLY A 48 -3.91 10.40 9.93
N ASP A 49 -2.79 10.07 10.53
CA ASP A 49 -1.98 8.94 10.10
C ASP A 49 -2.72 7.63 10.29
N PHE A 50 -2.42 6.63 9.50
CA PHE A 50 -3.01 5.32 9.67
C PHE A 50 -2.07 4.19 9.24
N VAL A 51 -2.34 3.00 9.78
CA VAL A 51 -1.76 1.73 9.37
C VAL A 51 -2.87 0.72 9.15
N GLN A 52 -2.93 0.14 7.95
CA GLN A 52 -3.82 -0.97 7.65
C GLN A 52 -2.99 -2.16 7.17
N THR A 53 -3.16 -3.30 7.82
CA THR A 53 -2.44 -4.53 7.46
C THR A 53 -3.44 -5.58 6.99
N TYR A 54 -3.16 -6.17 5.85
CA TYR A 54 -3.93 -7.25 5.25
C TYR A 54 -3.07 -8.50 5.15
N GLN A 55 -3.66 -9.63 5.47
CA GLN A 55 -3.09 -10.95 5.21
C GLN A 55 -3.65 -11.49 3.91
N LEU A 56 -2.76 -11.94 3.03
CA LEU A 56 -3.10 -12.64 1.80
C LEU A 56 -2.88 -14.14 1.97
N ASN A 57 -3.48 -14.94 1.08
CA ASN A 57 -3.18 -16.37 1.00
C ASN A 57 -1.69 -16.62 0.76
N GLY A 58 -1.16 -17.70 1.34
CA GLY A 58 0.26 -18.05 1.22
C GLY A 58 1.18 -17.37 2.24
N GLY A 59 0.62 -16.62 3.22
CA GLY A 59 1.43 -16.00 4.29
C GLY A 59 2.12 -14.70 3.86
N ALA A 60 1.59 -14.02 2.83
CA ALA A 60 1.98 -12.67 2.48
C ALA A 60 1.18 -11.65 3.32
N TYR A 61 1.83 -10.52 3.63
CA TYR A 61 1.21 -9.39 4.28
C TYR A 61 1.35 -8.14 3.42
N VAL A 62 0.29 -7.35 3.37
CA VAL A 62 0.28 -6.04 2.71
C VAL A 62 -0.06 -4.99 3.75
N GLN A 63 0.74 -3.94 3.82
CA GLN A 63 0.50 -2.78 4.67
C GLN A 63 0.30 -1.54 3.80
N LEU A 64 -0.71 -0.77 4.18
CA LEU A 64 -0.96 0.58 3.68
C LEU A 64 -0.76 1.54 4.85
N LEU A 65 0.14 2.51 4.66
CA LEU A 65 0.47 3.48 5.69
C LEU A 65 0.32 4.89 5.11
N ARG A 66 -0.10 5.81 5.96
CA ARG A 66 -0.12 7.24 5.66
C ARG A 66 0.62 8.00 6.74
N TYR A 67 1.48 8.91 6.31
CA TYR A 67 2.22 9.83 7.16
C TYR A 67 1.93 11.26 6.70
N GLY A 68 1.29 12.06 7.56
CA GLY A 68 1.10 13.49 7.36
C GLY A 68 2.41 14.25 7.60
N ASP A 69 2.63 15.30 6.82
CA ASP A 69 3.76 16.23 6.96
C ASP A 69 5.17 15.57 7.04
N MET A 70 5.30 14.34 6.54
CA MET A 70 6.57 13.61 6.49
C MET A 70 7.11 13.59 5.06
N ASN A 71 8.29 14.16 4.86
CA ASN A 71 9.02 14.05 3.59
C ASN A 71 10.04 12.91 3.70
N MET A 72 9.69 11.75 3.16
CA MET A 72 10.48 10.52 3.19
C MET A 72 10.81 10.10 1.77
N SER A 73 12.01 9.60 1.54
CA SER A 73 12.37 8.95 0.28
C SER A 73 12.30 7.42 0.40
N ILE A 74 12.19 6.73 -0.73
CA ILE A 74 12.23 5.26 -0.76
C ILE A 74 13.57 4.73 -0.21
N SER A 75 14.66 5.46 -0.39
CA SER A 75 15.98 5.12 0.15
C SER A 75 16.03 5.25 1.67
N ASP A 76 15.30 6.20 2.27
CA ASP A 76 15.22 6.34 3.73
C ASP A 76 14.46 5.15 4.33
N LEU A 77 13.36 4.71 3.70
CA LEU A 77 12.64 3.50 4.11
C LEU A 77 13.52 2.25 4.04
N VAL A 78 14.25 2.07 2.94
CA VAL A 78 15.16 0.91 2.80
C VAL A 78 16.28 0.97 3.84
N ALA A 79 16.86 2.14 4.09
CA ALA A 79 17.95 2.29 5.07
C ALA A 79 17.47 2.14 6.52
N GLY A 80 16.22 2.50 6.81
CA GLY A 80 15.62 2.36 8.15
C GLY A 80 15.13 0.95 8.41
N ASP A 81 14.09 0.55 7.71
CA ASP A 81 13.35 -0.69 8.01
C ASP A 81 13.99 -1.93 7.39
N TRP A 82 14.76 -1.77 6.30
CA TRP A 82 15.33 -2.88 5.52
C TRP A 82 16.84 -2.76 5.32
N ALA A 83 17.54 -2.28 6.34
CA ALA A 83 18.99 -2.01 6.30
C ALA A 83 19.86 -3.24 5.94
N GLY A 84 19.31 -4.45 6.07
CA GLY A 84 19.99 -5.71 5.71
C GLY A 84 19.63 -6.24 4.31
N ALA A 85 18.98 -5.45 3.46
CA ALA A 85 18.57 -5.90 2.14
C ALA A 85 19.77 -6.39 1.29
N THR A 86 19.66 -7.63 0.77
CA THR A 86 20.71 -8.28 -0.02
C THR A 86 20.64 -7.94 -1.50
N SER A 87 19.48 -7.51 -1.98
CA SER A 87 19.30 -6.97 -3.34
C SER A 87 18.20 -5.92 -3.34
N VAL A 88 18.35 -4.90 -4.17
CA VAL A 88 17.34 -3.85 -4.36
C VAL A 88 17.16 -3.65 -5.85
N GLN A 89 15.92 -3.81 -6.34
CA GLN A 89 15.54 -3.65 -7.73
C GLN A 89 14.52 -2.52 -7.83
N ASP A 90 14.78 -1.55 -8.70
CA ASP A 90 13.82 -0.50 -9.05
C ASP A 90 12.62 -1.10 -9.80
N MET A 91 11.41 -0.71 -9.41
CA MET A 91 10.16 -1.13 -10.05
C MET A 91 9.77 -0.21 -11.24
N GLY A 92 10.51 0.85 -11.49
CA GLY A 92 10.27 1.76 -12.61
C GLY A 92 8.98 2.58 -12.47
N LEU A 93 8.62 2.97 -11.24
CA LEU A 93 7.43 3.76 -10.97
C LEU A 93 7.81 5.25 -10.88
N ASP A 94 7.16 6.08 -11.69
CA ASP A 94 7.33 7.53 -11.68
C ASP A 94 6.13 8.27 -11.10
N GLN A 95 4.92 7.77 -11.36
CA GLN A 95 3.66 8.38 -10.92
C GLN A 95 2.58 7.35 -10.62
N ILE A 96 1.73 7.67 -9.63
CA ILE A 96 0.49 6.96 -9.29
C ILE A 96 -0.57 8.01 -8.99
N GLY A 97 -1.72 7.96 -9.69
CA GLY A 97 -2.80 8.94 -9.52
C GLY A 97 -2.37 10.39 -9.76
N GLY A 98 -1.38 10.62 -10.63
CA GLY A 98 -0.82 11.96 -10.88
C GLY A 98 0.18 12.44 -9.82
N CYS A 99 0.37 11.69 -8.74
CA CYS A 99 1.35 11.99 -7.68
C CYS A 99 2.69 11.35 -7.99
N THR A 100 3.80 11.97 -7.54
CA THR A 100 5.13 11.38 -7.69
C THR A 100 5.21 10.06 -6.92
N ALA A 101 5.69 9.02 -7.59
CA ALA A 101 5.84 7.70 -7.02
C ALA A 101 7.25 7.15 -7.21
N SER A 102 7.65 6.26 -6.32
CA SER A 102 8.86 5.45 -6.47
C SER A 102 8.59 4.07 -5.87
N GLY A 103 9.22 3.04 -6.41
CA GLY A 103 9.03 1.68 -5.92
C GLY A 103 10.27 0.85 -6.06
N VAL A 104 10.51 -0.02 -5.08
CA VAL A 104 11.60 -0.98 -5.09
C VAL A 104 11.12 -2.35 -4.64
N ARG A 105 11.74 -3.38 -5.20
CA ARG A 105 11.61 -4.76 -4.73
C ARG A 105 12.96 -5.19 -4.18
N LEU A 106 12.98 -5.74 -2.98
CA LEU A 106 14.19 -6.15 -2.32
C LEU A 106 14.06 -7.56 -1.73
N ASN A 107 15.19 -8.22 -1.56
CA ASN A 107 15.28 -9.43 -0.75
C ASN A 107 15.94 -9.08 0.57
N TYR A 108 15.44 -9.66 1.64
CA TYR A 108 15.91 -9.43 3.00
C TYR A 108 16.13 -10.78 3.67
N ASP A 109 17.35 -11.00 4.13
CA ASP A 109 17.75 -12.17 4.90
C ASP A 109 18.07 -11.74 6.33
N GLU A 110 17.30 -12.22 7.28
CA GLU A 110 17.62 -12.09 8.69
C GLU A 110 18.23 -13.42 9.18
N ASP A 111 19.35 -13.33 9.87
CA ASP A 111 20.12 -14.51 10.32
C ASP A 111 19.22 -15.56 10.99
N GLY A 112 19.08 -16.72 10.34
CA GLY A 112 18.36 -17.89 10.85
C GLY A 112 16.85 -17.89 10.59
N GLN A 113 16.32 -16.96 9.80
CA GLN A 113 14.92 -16.95 9.35
C GLN A 113 14.80 -17.27 7.84
N ASP A 114 13.57 -17.58 7.39
CA ASP A 114 13.30 -17.71 5.96
C ASP A 114 13.50 -16.34 5.28
N ALA A 115 14.23 -16.31 4.18
CA ALA A 115 14.44 -15.10 3.38
C ALA A 115 13.09 -14.48 2.97
N LEU A 116 12.98 -13.17 3.13
CA LEU A 116 11.80 -12.39 2.79
C LEU A 116 12.02 -11.68 1.46
N ARG A 117 10.93 -11.50 0.74
CA ARG A 117 10.83 -10.59 -0.39
C ARG A 117 9.89 -9.45 -0.03
N VAL A 118 10.32 -8.24 -0.32
CA VAL A 118 9.58 -7.03 0.05
C VAL A 118 9.40 -6.16 -1.18
N SER A 119 8.17 -5.70 -1.41
CA SER A 119 7.88 -4.69 -2.42
C SER A 119 7.41 -3.43 -1.71
N LEU A 120 8.14 -2.34 -1.89
CA LEU A 120 7.85 -1.03 -1.31
C LEU A 120 7.44 -0.08 -2.42
N VAL A 121 6.34 0.65 -2.22
CA VAL A 121 5.95 1.78 -3.06
C VAL A 121 5.70 2.98 -2.16
N LEU A 122 6.28 4.10 -2.52
CA LEU A 122 6.10 5.37 -1.86
C LEU A 122 5.46 6.34 -2.84
N VAL A 123 4.40 7.02 -2.41
CA VAL A 123 3.70 8.04 -3.19
C VAL A 123 3.68 9.33 -2.38
N THR A 124 4.11 10.42 -3.00
CA THR A 124 4.09 11.76 -2.38
C THR A 124 2.92 12.55 -2.94
N ALA A 125 1.92 12.79 -2.11
CA ALA A 125 0.74 13.58 -2.43
C ALA A 125 0.73 14.87 -1.61
N GLY A 126 1.21 15.95 -2.20
CA GLY A 126 1.42 17.22 -1.49
C GLY A 126 2.46 17.08 -0.38
N LYS A 127 2.02 17.20 0.87
CA LYS A 127 2.86 17.00 2.07
C LYS A 127 2.72 15.61 2.68
N THR A 128 1.80 14.81 2.19
CA THR A 128 1.48 13.49 2.71
C THR A 128 2.31 12.44 1.98
N THR A 129 2.88 11.52 2.73
CA THR A 129 3.56 10.33 2.22
C THR A 129 2.65 9.12 2.42
N LEU A 130 2.33 8.45 1.31
CA LEU A 130 1.58 7.21 1.28
C LEU A 130 2.54 6.06 0.99
N VAL A 131 2.50 5.01 1.80
CA VAL A 131 3.39 3.86 1.66
C VAL A 131 2.56 2.60 1.49
N TYR A 132 2.92 1.83 0.48
CA TYR A 132 2.51 0.45 0.32
C TYR A 132 3.71 -0.45 0.57
N GLN A 133 3.51 -1.48 1.37
CA GLN A 133 4.53 -2.48 1.66
C GLN A 133 3.91 -3.87 1.55
N ALA A 134 4.48 -4.73 0.70
CA ALA A 134 4.13 -6.16 0.65
C ALA A 134 5.33 -6.98 1.12
N VAL A 135 5.11 -7.87 2.09
CA VAL A 135 6.14 -8.74 2.69
C VAL A 135 5.70 -10.19 2.59
N TYR A 136 6.54 -11.04 2.03
CA TYR A 136 6.24 -12.46 1.83
C TYR A 136 7.52 -13.31 1.77
N PRO A 137 7.45 -14.62 2.08
CA PRO A 137 8.59 -15.51 1.92
C PRO A 137 9.14 -15.49 0.50
N GLN A 138 10.44 -15.30 0.32
CA GLN A 138 11.09 -15.19 -1.00
C GLN A 138 10.76 -16.38 -1.91
N LYS A 139 10.74 -17.58 -1.37
CA LYS A 139 10.44 -18.83 -2.10
C LYS A 139 9.03 -18.87 -2.71
N LEU A 140 8.08 -18.10 -2.13
CA LEU A 140 6.71 -17.99 -2.64
C LEU A 140 6.58 -16.88 -3.68
N GLY A 141 7.51 -15.93 -3.70
CA GLY A 141 7.49 -14.77 -4.58
C GLY A 141 7.55 -15.15 -6.04
N GLU A 142 8.54 -15.95 -6.39
CA GLU A 142 8.83 -16.29 -7.78
C GLU A 142 7.73 -17.13 -8.45
N GLU A 143 6.94 -17.87 -7.67
CA GLU A 143 5.95 -18.80 -8.23
C GLU A 143 4.53 -18.20 -8.31
N GLN A 144 4.10 -17.37 -7.38
CA GLN A 144 2.69 -16.97 -7.30
C GLN A 144 2.46 -15.52 -6.82
N ILE A 145 3.24 -15.02 -5.86
CA ILE A 145 2.90 -13.78 -5.16
C ILE A 145 3.39 -12.54 -5.90
N ASP A 146 4.53 -12.59 -6.58
CA ASP A 146 5.07 -11.45 -7.35
C ASP A 146 4.06 -10.92 -8.37
N ALA A 147 3.39 -11.82 -9.10
CA ALA A 147 2.38 -11.42 -10.08
C ALA A 147 1.16 -10.73 -9.42
N THR A 148 0.75 -11.22 -8.24
CA THR A 148 -0.34 -10.62 -7.46
C THR A 148 0.06 -9.24 -6.94
N VAL A 149 1.27 -9.10 -6.41
CA VAL A 149 1.82 -7.82 -5.95
C VAL A 149 1.94 -6.84 -7.12
N ASP A 150 2.43 -7.27 -8.28
CA ASP A 150 2.52 -6.44 -9.48
C ASP A 150 1.13 -5.98 -9.97
N GLN A 151 0.12 -6.84 -9.87
CA GLN A 151 -1.25 -6.47 -10.18
C GLN A 151 -1.81 -5.42 -9.19
N MET A 152 -1.57 -5.60 -7.90
CA MET A 152 -1.94 -4.60 -6.88
C MET A 152 -1.27 -3.26 -7.15
N VAL A 153 0.04 -3.25 -7.43
CA VAL A 153 0.78 -2.01 -7.74
C VAL A 153 0.24 -1.32 -8.98
N ARG A 154 -0.09 -2.07 -10.03
CA ARG A 154 -0.71 -1.50 -11.26
C ARG A 154 -2.12 -0.97 -11.06
N SER A 155 -2.82 -1.43 -10.03
CA SER A 155 -4.18 -0.98 -9.69
C SER A 155 -4.19 0.25 -8.78
N MET A 156 -3.02 0.73 -8.35
CA MET A 156 -2.94 1.85 -7.42
C MET A 156 -3.40 3.14 -8.05
N ASP A 157 -4.11 3.91 -7.23
CA ASP A 157 -4.53 5.27 -7.54
C ASP A 157 -4.48 6.11 -6.25
N VAL A 158 -4.51 7.42 -6.38
CA VAL A 158 -4.56 8.34 -5.24
C VAL A 158 -5.90 9.07 -5.28
N LEU A 159 -6.68 8.90 -4.22
CA LEU A 159 -7.83 9.75 -3.99
C LEU A 159 -7.35 10.99 -3.24
N ASP A 160 -7.41 12.14 -3.91
CA ASP A 160 -7.08 13.44 -3.35
C ASP A 160 -8.25 14.40 -3.61
N ASP A 161 -9.09 14.61 -2.61
CA ASP A 161 -10.27 15.49 -2.71
C ASP A 161 -9.91 16.98 -2.83
N SER A 162 -8.66 17.35 -2.53
CA SER A 162 -8.20 18.75 -2.64
C SER A 162 -8.09 19.23 -4.09
N ALA A 163 -7.97 18.32 -5.05
CA ALA A 163 -7.88 18.67 -6.48
C ALA A 163 -9.22 19.01 -7.13
N GLN A 164 -10.37 18.67 -6.52
CA GLN A 164 -11.69 18.88 -7.10
C GLN A 164 -12.27 20.29 -6.86
N THR A 165 -11.67 21.10 -6.02
CA THR A 165 -12.19 22.44 -5.67
C THR A 165 -11.69 23.57 -6.57
N GLN A 166 -10.86 23.30 -7.59
CA GLN A 166 -10.28 24.38 -8.43
C GLN A 166 -11.02 24.66 -9.74
N ASP A 167 -12.12 23.98 -10.07
CA ASP A 167 -12.78 24.17 -11.37
C ASP A 167 -14.25 24.67 -11.26
N VAL A 168 -14.54 25.57 -10.34
CA VAL A 168 -15.78 26.37 -10.31
C VAL A 168 -15.44 27.83 -10.07
N GLY A 169 -14.97 28.47 -11.12
CA GLY A 169 -14.73 29.91 -11.14
C GLY A 169 -15.17 30.50 -12.46
#